data_2b2f57c6f100ff7cddba65bed6a1b46a
#
_entry.id   2b2f57c6f100ff7cddba65bed6a1b46a
#
_cell.length_a   1.000
_cell.length_b   1.000
_cell.length_c   1.000
_cell.angle_alpha   90.00
_cell.angle_beta   90.00
_cell.angle_gamma   90.00
#
_symmetry.space_group_name_H-M   'P 1'
#
loop_
_entity.id
_entity.type
_entity.pdbx_description
1 polymer ?
#
loop_
_entity_poly.entity_id
_entity_poly.type
_entity_poly.pdbx_seq_one_letter_code
_entity_poly.pdbx_strand_id
1 'polypeptide(L)'
;IGIVDTMIAFPATDFSQYDFIRAQLKDGSTDMDFPVEYMFKNVPKELYGNKDPISVTLHEMDRFGIEVGLIGVGGDVSRRALEDHSDRFVGQGSVDPNKGMEGVRSMVRQYEEFGVRSFGAFNAGFNPQVAIDDAKMYPIYAKCVELDVPIFSCAGVPGPRFPMWPQAVERIDNVMYDFPELVFVTRHGCEPWEDLAVKLMLKWPNLYYSTSAFAPKYYPKAIIDYANTRGADKVIYAGYFPIGLSLERIMTDMQDVSFKDDVWPKFLSENARKVLKIGNP
;
A
#
# COMPACT_ATOMS: atom_id res chain seq x y z
N ILE A 1 -4.68 -18.84 -11.17
CA ILE A 1 -4.78 -17.36 -11.17
C ILE A 1 -3.57 -16.84 -10.43
N GLY A 2 -2.79 -15.98 -11.09
CA GLY A 2 -1.59 -15.39 -10.51
C GLY A 2 -1.90 -14.38 -9.41
N ILE A 3 -1.04 -14.34 -8.39
CA ILE A 3 -1.17 -13.41 -7.27
C ILE A 3 -0.89 -11.98 -7.75
N VAL A 4 -1.68 -11.02 -7.27
CA VAL A 4 -1.40 -9.59 -7.41
C VAL A 4 -0.93 -9.06 -6.05
N ASP A 5 0.31 -8.60 -5.97
CA ASP A 5 0.85 -7.97 -4.77
C ASP A 5 0.70 -6.46 -4.87
N THR A 6 -0.15 -5.88 -4.04
CA THR A 6 -0.45 -4.44 -4.10
C THR A 6 0.54 -3.58 -3.29
N MET A 7 1.60 -4.17 -2.76
CA MET A 7 2.72 -3.44 -2.17
C MET A 7 4.01 -4.24 -2.26
N ILE A 8 4.72 -4.05 -3.34
CA ILE A 8 6.03 -4.67 -3.59
C ILE A 8 6.99 -3.59 -4.10
N ALA A 9 8.26 -3.78 -3.87
CA ALA A 9 9.29 -2.84 -4.30
C ALA A 9 10.57 -3.58 -4.73
N PHE A 10 11.59 -2.82 -5.04
CA PHE A 10 12.90 -3.33 -5.43
C PHE A 10 13.88 -3.15 -4.27
N PRO A 11 14.86 -4.07 -4.11
CA PRO A 11 15.92 -3.88 -3.13
C PRO A 11 16.63 -2.54 -3.35
N ALA A 12 16.77 -1.75 -2.28
CA ALA A 12 17.41 -0.46 -2.37
C ALA A 12 18.91 -0.59 -2.63
N THR A 13 19.47 0.36 -3.39
CA THR A 13 20.92 0.51 -3.55
C THR A 13 21.50 1.40 -2.43
N ASP A 14 20.67 2.26 -1.88
CA ASP A 14 20.93 3.09 -0.71
C ASP A 14 19.61 3.33 0.07
N PHE A 15 19.69 4.03 1.19
CA PHE A 15 18.53 4.29 2.05
C PHE A 15 18.04 5.74 2.00
N SER A 16 18.49 6.52 1.02
CA SER A 16 18.11 7.94 0.86
C SER A 16 16.62 8.13 0.60
N GLN A 17 15.93 7.11 0.09
CA GLN A 17 14.48 7.12 -0.10
C GLN A 17 13.70 7.35 1.21
N TYR A 18 14.33 7.13 2.39
CA TYR A 18 13.72 7.35 3.70
C TYR A 18 14.11 8.69 4.35
N ASP A 19 14.87 9.54 3.65
CA ASP A 19 15.34 10.81 4.21
C ASP A 19 14.18 11.73 4.59
N PHE A 20 13.07 11.71 3.85
CA PHE A 20 11.87 12.47 4.20
C PHE A 20 11.28 12.05 5.55
N ILE A 21 11.42 10.78 5.93
CA ILE A 21 11.02 10.27 7.24
C ILE A 21 12.03 10.73 8.29
N ARG A 22 13.32 10.49 8.06
CA ARG A 22 14.39 10.85 9.01
C ARG A 22 14.38 12.30 9.39
N ALA A 23 14.10 13.19 8.44
CA ALA A 23 14.05 14.64 8.67
C ALA A 23 12.98 15.07 9.71
N GLN A 24 12.02 14.22 10.00
CA GLN A 24 10.91 14.51 10.90
C GLN A 24 11.00 13.76 12.25
N LEU A 25 11.93 12.82 12.38
CA LEU A 25 12.13 12.04 13.61
C LEU A 25 12.89 12.86 14.65
N LYS A 26 12.61 12.61 15.93
CA LYS A 26 13.19 13.32 17.06
C LYS A 26 13.95 12.42 18.04
N ASP A 27 14.15 11.15 17.68
CA ASP A 27 14.80 10.16 18.52
C ASP A 27 15.86 9.37 17.76
N GLY A 28 16.45 8.36 18.39
CA GLY A 28 17.51 7.54 17.79
C GLY A 28 17.07 6.70 16.59
N SER A 29 15.79 6.66 16.25
CA SER A 29 15.33 5.98 15.01
C SER A 29 15.78 6.70 13.73
N THR A 30 16.27 7.96 13.84
CA THR A 30 16.93 8.67 12.74
C THR A 30 18.16 7.95 12.21
N ASP A 31 18.84 7.18 13.06
CA ASP A 31 20.07 6.47 12.70
C ASP A 31 19.83 5.09 12.06
N MET A 32 18.58 4.66 11.99
CA MET A 32 18.22 3.40 11.34
C MET A 32 18.23 3.55 9.83
N ASP A 33 18.74 2.55 9.12
CA ASP A 33 18.68 2.48 7.66
C ASP A 33 17.23 2.53 7.17
N PHE A 34 16.37 1.75 7.80
CA PHE A 34 14.93 1.77 7.63
C PHE A 34 14.28 2.26 8.93
N PRO A 35 13.66 3.46 8.97
CA PRO A 35 13.20 4.08 10.22
C PRO A 35 12.08 3.39 10.97
N VAL A 36 11.57 2.28 10.47
CA VAL A 36 10.62 1.39 11.17
C VAL A 36 11.17 -0.02 11.38
N GLU A 37 12.46 -0.21 11.19
CA GLU A 37 13.12 -1.52 11.29
C GLU A 37 12.90 -2.18 12.65
N TYR A 38 12.76 -1.40 13.71
CA TYR A 38 12.48 -1.91 15.06
C TYR A 38 11.20 -2.75 15.17
N MET A 39 10.26 -2.59 14.22
CA MET A 39 9.02 -3.34 14.15
C MET A 39 9.15 -4.68 13.44
N PHE A 40 10.24 -4.89 12.70
CA PHE A 40 10.44 -6.06 11.87
C PHE A 40 11.62 -6.91 12.36
N LYS A 41 11.42 -8.22 12.34
CA LYS A 41 12.51 -9.19 12.48
C LYS A 41 12.91 -9.65 11.08
N ASN A 42 14.19 -9.82 10.84
CA ASN A 42 14.70 -10.42 9.61
C ASN A 42 14.33 -9.63 8.33
N VAL A 43 14.53 -8.31 8.33
CA VAL A 43 14.51 -7.51 7.10
C VAL A 43 15.51 -8.14 6.12
N PRO A 44 15.13 -8.42 4.85
CA PRO A 44 15.99 -9.11 3.89
C PRO A 44 17.11 -8.21 3.34
N LYS A 45 17.96 -7.70 4.23
CA LYS A 45 19.05 -6.76 3.91
C LYS A 45 20.11 -7.36 2.99
N GLU A 46 20.24 -8.68 2.96
CA GLU A 46 21.14 -9.39 2.07
C GLU A 46 20.84 -9.17 0.58
N LEU A 47 19.62 -8.77 0.26
CA LEU A 47 19.19 -8.46 -1.09
C LEU A 47 19.52 -7.02 -1.50
N TYR A 48 19.82 -6.16 -0.54
CA TYR A 48 20.05 -4.73 -0.77
C TYR A 48 21.41 -4.50 -1.44
N GLY A 49 21.52 -3.41 -2.18
CA GLY A 49 22.75 -3.08 -2.89
C GLY A 49 23.01 -3.91 -4.15
N ASN A 50 22.06 -4.75 -4.57
CA ASN A 50 22.20 -5.55 -5.80
C ASN A 50 22.20 -4.62 -7.02
N LYS A 51 23.10 -4.91 -7.98
CA LYS A 51 23.22 -4.11 -9.20
C LYS A 51 22.02 -4.24 -10.15
N ASP A 52 21.26 -5.33 -10.01
CA ASP A 52 20.04 -5.57 -10.80
C ASP A 52 18.84 -5.87 -9.88
N PRO A 53 18.31 -4.83 -9.22
CA PRO A 53 17.22 -4.98 -8.27
C PRO A 53 15.92 -5.46 -8.92
N ILE A 54 15.69 -5.18 -10.19
CA ILE A 54 14.49 -5.63 -10.91
C ILE A 54 14.51 -7.16 -11.05
N SER A 55 15.64 -7.73 -11.49
CA SER A 55 15.77 -9.19 -11.60
C SER A 55 15.61 -9.89 -10.25
N VAL A 56 16.10 -9.31 -9.16
CA VAL A 56 15.89 -9.86 -7.81
C VAL A 56 14.42 -9.94 -7.47
N THR A 57 13.67 -8.87 -7.68
CA THR A 57 12.22 -8.84 -7.40
C THR A 57 11.45 -9.78 -8.31
N LEU A 58 11.75 -9.81 -9.61
CA LEU A 58 11.12 -10.74 -10.56
C LEU A 58 11.38 -12.20 -10.17
N HIS A 59 12.61 -12.53 -9.78
CA HIS A 59 12.95 -13.87 -9.33
C HIS A 59 12.12 -14.29 -8.11
N GLU A 60 12.00 -13.42 -7.11
CA GLU A 60 11.19 -13.70 -5.93
C GLU A 60 9.68 -13.77 -6.27
N MET A 61 9.20 -12.93 -7.16
CA MET A 61 7.82 -13.01 -7.66
C MET A 61 7.55 -14.37 -8.33
N ASP A 62 8.46 -14.81 -9.18
CA ASP A 62 8.33 -16.10 -9.89
C ASP A 62 8.33 -17.28 -8.93
N ARG A 63 9.19 -17.24 -7.90
CA ARG A 63 9.24 -18.29 -6.88
C ARG A 63 7.91 -18.52 -6.17
N PHE A 64 7.11 -17.46 -6.01
CA PHE A 64 5.89 -17.48 -5.19
C PHE A 64 4.61 -17.23 -5.97
N GLY A 65 4.67 -17.24 -7.30
CA GLY A 65 3.49 -17.13 -8.16
C GLY A 65 2.85 -15.74 -8.16
N ILE A 66 3.64 -14.70 -7.88
CA ILE A 66 3.18 -13.31 -8.01
C ILE A 66 3.28 -12.93 -9.48
N GLU A 67 2.13 -12.72 -10.09
CA GLU A 67 2.04 -12.37 -11.50
C GLU A 67 2.24 -10.87 -11.73
N VAL A 68 1.58 -10.05 -10.94
CA VAL A 68 1.63 -8.59 -11.06
C VAL A 68 1.97 -7.94 -9.72
N GLY A 69 2.87 -6.98 -9.74
CA GLY A 69 3.22 -6.14 -8.60
C GLY A 69 2.85 -4.68 -8.80
N LEU A 70 2.21 -4.09 -7.80
CA LEU A 70 1.97 -2.65 -7.74
C LEU A 70 3.18 -1.96 -7.10
N ILE A 71 3.87 -1.13 -7.87
CA ILE A 71 5.11 -0.45 -7.47
C ILE A 71 4.93 1.07 -7.46
N GLY A 72 5.59 1.74 -6.51
CA GLY A 72 5.65 3.21 -6.51
C GLY A 72 6.45 3.72 -7.71
N VAL A 73 5.96 4.77 -8.37
CA VAL A 73 6.72 5.48 -9.40
C VAL A 73 7.56 6.59 -8.76
N GLY A 74 8.69 6.95 -9.33
CA GLY A 74 9.48 8.09 -8.84
C GLY A 74 10.99 7.91 -8.91
N GLY A 75 11.50 6.80 -9.42
CA GLY A 75 12.94 6.58 -9.61
C GLY A 75 13.24 5.85 -10.90
N ASP A 76 14.51 5.82 -11.27
CA ASP A 76 14.95 5.17 -12.52
C ASP A 76 14.67 3.67 -12.55
N VAL A 77 14.78 3.00 -11.40
CA VAL A 77 14.49 1.57 -11.30
C VAL A 77 13.02 1.29 -11.58
N SER A 78 12.11 2.06 -10.97
CA SER A 78 10.67 1.91 -11.20
C SER A 78 10.31 2.23 -12.65
N ARG A 79 10.90 3.27 -13.22
CA ARG A 79 10.69 3.62 -14.63
C ARG A 79 11.08 2.46 -15.55
N ARG A 80 12.29 1.91 -15.39
CA ARG A 80 12.75 0.77 -16.19
C ARG A 80 11.85 -0.47 -16.00
N ALA A 81 11.42 -0.73 -14.77
CA ALA A 81 10.53 -1.86 -14.50
C ALA A 81 9.19 -1.72 -15.24
N LEU A 82 8.61 -0.53 -15.26
CA LEU A 82 7.36 -0.27 -15.97
C LEU A 82 7.52 -0.30 -17.49
N GLU A 83 8.67 0.14 -18.02
CA GLU A 83 8.96 0.13 -19.47
C GLU A 83 9.31 -1.28 -19.96
N ASP A 84 10.19 -1.98 -19.26
CA ASP A 84 10.74 -3.27 -19.71
C ASP A 84 9.87 -4.48 -19.33
N HIS A 85 9.03 -4.32 -18.27
CA HIS A 85 8.23 -5.40 -17.70
C HIS A 85 6.78 -4.93 -17.41
N SER A 86 6.16 -4.30 -18.40
CA SER A 86 4.79 -3.76 -18.30
C SER A 86 3.71 -4.82 -18.09
N ASP A 87 4.02 -6.07 -18.37
CA ASP A 87 3.19 -7.24 -18.09
C ASP A 87 3.27 -7.71 -16.62
N ARG A 88 4.31 -7.28 -15.89
CA ARG A 88 4.59 -7.72 -14.52
C ARG A 88 4.39 -6.62 -13.47
N PHE A 89 4.44 -5.36 -13.86
CA PHE A 89 4.34 -4.23 -12.93
C PHE A 89 3.31 -3.21 -13.39
N VAL A 90 2.59 -2.66 -12.41
CA VAL A 90 1.72 -1.49 -12.57
C VAL A 90 2.15 -0.41 -11.58
N GLY A 91 2.00 0.85 -11.97
CA GLY A 91 2.48 1.99 -11.20
C GLY A 91 1.46 2.53 -10.20
N GLN A 92 1.97 2.95 -9.05
CA GLN A 92 1.26 3.78 -8.09
C GLN A 92 1.95 5.14 -8.00
N GLY A 93 1.18 6.20 -8.23
CA GLY A 93 1.66 7.57 -8.07
C GLY A 93 1.70 7.99 -6.60
N SER A 94 2.40 9.07 -6.33
CA SER A 94 2.46 9.73 -5.02
C SER A 94 1.71 11.04 -5.03
N VAL A 95 1.31 11.51 -3.86
CA VAL A 95 0.58 12.77 -3.66
C VAL A 95 1.28 13.65 -2.64
N ASP A 96 1.11 14.95 -2.77
CA ASP A 96 1.55 15.92 -1.76
C ASP A 96 0.47 16.99 -1.55
N PRO A 97 -0.36 16.85 -0.48
CA PRO A 97 -1.43 17.78 -0.20
C PRO A 97 -0.94 19.18 0.21
N ASN A 98 0.32 19.31 0.63
CA ASN A 98 0.91 20.58 1.02
C ASN A 98 1.32 21.47 -0.18
N LYS A 99 1.26 20.92 -1.39
CA LYS A 99 1.61 21.66 -2.62
C LYS A 99 0.40 22.22 -3.39
N GLY A 100 -0.79 22.15 -2.83
CA GLY A 100 -1.99 22.70 -3.48
C GLY A 100 -2.16 22.20 -4.92
N MET A 101 -2.38 23.14 -5.85
CA MET A 101 -2.59 22.81 -7.25
C MET A 101 -1.38 22.15 -7.94
N GLU A 102 -0.16 22.46 -7.50
CA GLU A 102 1.02 21.77 -8.03
C GLU A 102 1.01 20.27 -7.67
N GLY A 103 0.53 19.94 -6.47
CA GLY A 103 0.31 18.53 -6.09
C GLY A 103 -0.69 17.84 -7.01
N VAL A 104 -1.78 18.50 -7.36
CA VAL A 104 -2.80 17.98 -8.29
C VAL A 104 -2.23 17.85 -9.71
N ARG A 105 -1.50 18.84 -10.19
CA ARG A 105 -0.83 18.76 -11.51
C ARG A 105 0.17 17.62 -11.57
N SER A 106 0.90 17.38 -10.50
CA SER A 106 1.82 16.25 -10.38
C SER A 106 1.08 14.90 -10.54
N MET A 107 -0.11 14.75 -9.96
CA MET A 107 -0.92 13.55 -10.13
C MET A 107 -1.26 13.32 -11.61
N VAL A 108 -1.67 14.36 -12.33
CA VAL A 108 -2.00 14.28 -13.75
C VAL A 108 -0.77 13.87 -14.57
N ARG A 109 0.38 14.49 -14.31
CA ARG A 109 1.64 14.12 -15.00
C ARG A 109 2.02 12.66 -14.77
N GLN A 110 1.94 12.17 -13.54
CA GLN A 110 2.22 10.78 -13.22
C GLN A 110 1.26 9.83 -13.93
N TYR A 111 -0.02 10.17 -13.98
CA TYR A 111 -1.04 9.40 -14.70
C TYR A 111 -0.74 9.35 -16.20
N GLU A 112 -0.40 10.48 -16.81
CA GLU A 112 -0.10 10.56 -18.25
C GLU A 112 1.22 9.87 -18.60
N GLU A 113 2.26 10.04 -17.78
CA GLU A 113 3.60 9.52 -18.06
C GLU A 113 3.73 8.02 -17.77
N PHE A 114 3.18 7.54 -16.66
CA PHE A 114 3.38 6.16 -16.18
C PHE A 114 2.14 5.28 -16.30
N GLY A 115 1.00 5.84 -16.67
CA GLY A 115 -0.26 5.10 -16.68
C GLY A 115 -0.63 4.53 -15.31
N VAL A 116 -0.38 5.28 -14.23
CA VAL A 116 -0.60 4.79 -12.88
C VAL A 116 -2.03 4.31 -12.67
N ARG A 117 -2.19 3.24 -11.90
CA ARG A 117 -3.49 2.62 -11.60
C ARG A 117 -4.01 2.98 -10.23
N SER A 118 -3.23 3.72 -9.46
CA SER A 118 -3.60 4.21 -8.13
C SER A 118 -2.67 5.34 -7.70
N PHE A 119 -3.06 6.01 -6.61
CA PHE A 119 -2.17 6.91 -5.88
C PHE A 119 -2.01 6.42 -4.44
N GLY A 120 -0.85 6.63 -3.86
CA GLY A 120 -0.55 6.29 -2.47
C GLY A 120 -0.43 7.53 -1.61
N ALA A 121 -0.97 7.48 -0.38
CA ALA A 121 -0.89 8.55 0.61
C ALA A 121 -0.39 8.01 1.95
N PHE A 122 0.60 8.68 2.52
CA PHE A 122 1.12 8.45 3.86
C PHE A 122 0.92 9.71 4.71
N ASN A 123 -0.28 9.86 5.26
CA ASN A 123 -0.72 11.12 5.88
C ASN A 123 0.11 11.53 7.10
N ALA A 124 0.55 10.57 7.93
CA ALA A 124 1.43 10.87 9.05
C ALA A 124 2.84 11.31 8.61
N GLY A 125 3.26 10.94 7.40
CA GLY A 125 4.57 11.28 6.83
C GLY A 125 4.62 12.59 6.07
N PHE A 126 3.49 13.23 5.79
CA PHE A 126 3.50 14.57 5.19
C PHE A 126 4.10 15.59 6.15
N ASN A 127 4.77 16.59 5.61
CA ASN A 127 5.39 17.65 6.40
C ASN A 127 4.96 19.05 5.90
N PRO A 128 4.12 19.77 6.67
CA PRO A 128 3.45 19.35 7.90
C PRO A 128 2.47 18.19 7.70
N GLN A 129 2.18 17.47 8.78
CA GLN A 129 1.21 16.38 8.74
C GLN A 129 -0.16 16.86 8.27
N VAL A 130 -0.84 16.03 7.49
CA VAL A 130 -2.18 16.31 6.95
C VAL A 130 -3.09 15.12 7.24
N ALA A 131 -4.19 15.36 7.91
CA ALA A 131 -5.14 14.30 8.23
C ALA A 131 -5.82 13.72 6.98
N ILE A 132 -6.26 12.47 7.07
CA ILE A 132 -7.01 11.80 5.99
C ILE A 132 -8.21 12.65 5.54
N ASP A 133 -8.93 13.28 6.46
CA ASP A 133 -10.11 14.10 6.20
C ASP A 133 -9.85 15.62 6.18
N ASP A 134 -8.59 16.03 6.08
CA ASP A 134 -8.23 17.45 5.94
C ASP A 134 -8.68 18.00 4.59
N ALA A 135 -9.10 19.25 4.59
CA ALA A 135 -9.50 19.97 3.36
C ALA A 135 -8.39 19.95 2.29
N LYS A 136 -7.12 19.91 2.69
CA LYS A 136 -5.97 19.80 1.75
C LYS A 136 -5.95 18.49 0.97
N MET A 137 -6.55 17.43 1.50
CA MET A 137 -6.67 16.14 0.79
C MET A 137 -7.81 16.13 -0.23
N TYR A 138 -8.81 16.98 -0.10
CA TYR A 138 -10.01 16.94 -0.92
C TYR A 138 -9.74 17.14 -2.42
N PRO A 139 -8.87 18.08 -2.85
CA PRO A 139 -8.49 18.16 -4.27
C PRO A 139 -7.84 16.87 -4.81
N ILE A 140 -7.08 16.16 -3.96
CA ILE A 140 -6.45 14.88 -4.30
C ILE A 140 -7.52 13.81 -4.50
N TYR A 141 -8.47 13.68 -3.58
CA TYR A 141 -9.57 12.73 -3.70
C TYR A 141 -10.45 13.01 -4.93
N ALA A 142 -10.78 14.28 -5.16
CA ALA A 142 -11.51 14.69 -6.36
C ALA A 142 -10.78 14.30 -7.65
N LYS A 143 -9.46 14.46 -7.68
CA LYS A 143 -8.65 14.07 -8.83
C LYS A 143 -8.60 12.55 -9.01
N CYS A 144 -8.53 11.77 -7.94
CA CYS A 144 -8.63 10.31 -8.01
C CYS A 144 -9.97 9.87 -8.62
N VAL A 145 -11.07 10.50 -8.21
CA VAL A 145 -12.40 10.24 -8.79
C VAL A 145 -12.43 10.59 -10.28
N GLU A 146 -11.91 11.77 -10.65
CA GLU A 146 -11.88 12.22 -12.04
C GLU A 146 -11.04 11.30 -12.93
N LEU A 147 -9.88 10.86 -12.45
CA LEU A 147 -9.01 9.92 -13.17
C LEU A 147 -9.48 8.47 -13.08
N ASP A 148 -10.49 8.20 -12.28
CA ASP A 148 -11.07 6.87 -12.05
C ASP A 148 -10.03 5.86 -11.53
N VAL A 149 -9.23 6.28 -10.58
CA VAL A 149 -8.20 5.47 -9.89
C VAL A 149 -8.41 5.49 -8.38
N PRO A 150 -8.09 4.40 -7.67
CA PRO A 150 -8.19 4.36 -6.21
C PRO A 150 -7.08 5.16 -5.54
N ILE A 151 -7.35 5.56 -4.28
CA ILE A 151 -6.33 6.01 -3.33
C ILE A 151 -6.00 4.86 -2.37
N PHE A 152 -4.71 4.57 -2.21
CA PHE A 152 -4.20 3.67 -1.17
C PHE A 152 -3.62 4.53 -0.06
N SER A 153 -4.22 4.49 1.12
CA SER A 153 -3.86 5.38 2.22
C SER A 153 -3.50 4.59 3.47
N CYS A 154 -2.37 4.94 4.06
CA CYS A 154 -2.00 4.42 5.37
C CYS A 154 -3.05 4.84 6.40
N ALA A 155 -3.50 3.90 7.21
CA ALA A 155 -4.49 4.11 8.26
C ALA A 155 -4.12 3.31 9.51
N GLY A 156 -4.42 3.86 10.67
CA GLY A 156 -3.97 3.29 11.93
C GLY A 156 -2.69 3.93 12.44
N VAL A 157 -2.10 3.36 13.47
CA VAL A 157 -0.87 3.87 14.08
C VAL A 157 0.30 3.70 13.11
N PRO A 158 1.01 4.78 12.75
CA PRO A 158 2.12 4.70 11.80
C PRO A 158 3.33 3.97 12.41
N GLY A 159 4.10 3.29 11.56
CA GLY A 159 5.35 2.65 11.95
C GLY A 159 6.44 3.65 12.36
N PRO A 160 6.77 4.68 11.56
CA PRO A 160 7.66 5.74 12.00
C PRO A 160 7.12 6.44 13.25
N ARG A 161 8.03 6.90 14.11
CA ARG A 161 7.67 7.56 15.38
C ARG A 161 7.17 8.99 15.16
N PHE A 162 6.08 9.09 14.40
CA PHE A 162 5.30 10.28 14.15
C PHE A 162 4.04 10.30 15.01
N PRO A 163 3.46 11.47 15.29
CA PRO A 163 2.10 11.53 15.84
C PRO A 163 1.08 10.80 14.95
N MET A 164 0.22 10.00 15.55
CA MET A 164 -0.70 9.12 14.82
C MET A 164 -2.01 9.78 14.37
N TRP A 165 -2.33 10.97 14.88
CA TRP A 165 -3.63 11.61 14.72
C TRP A 165 -4.10 11.75 13.26
N PRO A 166 -3.21 11.96 12.24
CA PRO A 166 -3.66 12.07 10.86
C PRO A 166 -4.28 10.81 10.30
N GLN A 167 -3.93 9.66 10.85
CA GLN A 167 -4.29 8.32 10.35
C GLN A 167 -5.33 7.61 11.21
N ALA A 168 -6.02 8.31 12.10
CA ALA A 168 -7.14 7.72 12.85
C ALA A 168 -8.21 7.21 11.89
N VAL A 169 -8.59 5.95 12.03
CA VAL A 169 -9.49 5.27 11.09
C VAL A 169 -10.87 5.94 10.99
N GLU A 170 -11.35 6.55 12.09
CA GLU A 170 -12.61 7.31 12.09
C GLU A 170 -12.68 8.40 11.04
N ARG A 171 -11.53 8.98 10.64
CA ARG A 171 -11.44 10.05 9.65
C ARG A 171 -11.86 9.62 8.24
N ILE A 172 -11.76 8.33 7.96
CA ILE A 172 -12.18 7.76 6.67
C ILE A 172 -13.67 7.91 6.45
N ASP A 173 -14.47 7.91 7.51
CA ASP A 173 -15.92 8.04 7.44
C ASP A 173 -16.34 9.34 6.73
N ASN A 174 -15.72 10.48 7.10
CA ASN A 174 -15.99 11.77 6.47
C ASN A 174 -15.63 11.77 4.98
N VAL A 175 -14.49 11.18 4.62
CA VAL A 175 -14.02 11.12 3.23
C VAL A 175 -14.98 10.31 2.36
N MET A 176 -15.41 9.15 2.84
CA MET A 176 -16.34 8.29 2.10
C MET A 176 -17.73 8.93 1.95
N TYR A 177 -18.15 9.71 2.94
CA TYR A 177 -19.38 10.48 2.86
C TYR A 177 -19.31 11.57 1.78
N ASP A 178 -18.21 12.33 1.74
CA ASP A 178 -18.05 13.45 0.82
C ASP A 178 -17.69 12.97 -0.61
N PHE A 179 -17.05 11.81 -0.75
CA PHE A 179 -16.63 11.23 -2.03
C PHE A 179 -17.13 9.78 -2.18
N PRO A 180 -18.43 9.56 -2.39
CA PRO A 180 -18.98 8.20 -2.48
C PRO A 180 -18.47 7.42 -3.69
N GLU A 181 -17.96 8.09 -4.72
CA GLU A 181 -17.38 7.48 -5.92
C GLU A 181 -15.90 7.08 -5.73
N LEU A 182 -15.23 7.61 -4.70
CA LEU A 182 -13.83 7.32 -4.44
C LEU A 182 -13.64 5.87 -3.99
N VAL A 183 -12.77 5.14 -4.65
CA VAL A 183 -12.29 3.86 -4.16
C VAL A 183 -11.13 4.11 -3.21
N PHE A 184 -11.32 3.75 -1.95
CA PHE A 184 -10.35 3.96 -0.87
C PHE A 184 -9.87 2.61 -0.34
N VAL A 185 -8.57 2.36 -0.41
CA VAL A 185 -7.94 1.14 0.08
C VAL A 185 -7.02 1.51 1.25
N THR A 186 -7.27 0.92 2.42
CA THR A 186 -6.40 1.15 3.58
C THR A 186 -5.11 0.34 3.48
N ARG A 187 -4.02 0.90 3.99
CA ARG A 187 -2.72 0.26 4.13
C ARG A 187 -2.34 0.11 5.59
N HIS A 188 -1.50 -0.87 5.86
CA HIS A 188 -0.83 -1.08 7.15
C HIS A 188 -1.76 -1.41 8.31
N GLY A 189 -2.90 -2.02 8.01
CA GLY A 189 -3.67 -2.79 8.99
C GLY A 189 -4.73 -2.06 9.78
N CYS A 190 -4.83 -0.74 9.72
CA CYS A 190 -5.80 0.04 10.52
C CYS A 190 -5.65 -0.12 12.05
N GLU A 191 -4.55 -0.69 12.52
CA GLU A 191 -4.33 -1.02 13.92
C GLU A 191 -4.24 0.24 14.79
N PRO A 192 -4.89 0.29 15.98
CA PRO A 192 -5.67 -0.75 16.63
C PRO A 192 -7.20 -0.67 16.40
N TRP A 193 -7.64 -0.07 15.31
CA TRP A 193 -9.05 0.17 14.99
C TRP A 193 -9.61 -0.81 13.95
N GLU A 194 -9.19 -2.07 13.99
CA GLU A 194 -9.58 -3.08 13.00
C GLU A 194 -11.10 -3.33 13.03
N ASP A 195 -11.71 -3.36 14.20
CA ASP A 195 -13.17 -3.51 14.34
C ASP A 195 -13.92 -2.33 13.72
N LEU A 196 -13.40 -1.11 13.89
CA LEU A 196 -13.97 0.08 13.27
C LEU A 196 -13.80 0.01 11.75
N ALA A 197 -12.64 -0.42 11.26
CA ALA A 197 -12.39 -0.59 9.83
C ALA A 197 -13.40 -1.57 9.20
N VAL A 198 -13.67 -2.69 9.85
CA VAL A 198 -14.71 -3.64 9.43
C VAL A 198 -16.07 -2.96 9.36
N LYS A 199 -16.44 -2.20 10.39
CA LYS A 199 -17.72 -1.50 10.45
C LYS A 199 -17.86 -0.47 9.32
N LEU A 200 -16.77 0.26 9.03
CA LEU A 200 -16.76 1.22 7.94
C LEU A 200 -16.81 0.55 6.57
N MET A 201 -16.17 -0.60 6.38
CA MET A 201 -16.28 -1.37 5.14
C MET A 201 -17.69 -1.93 4.91
N LEU A 202 -18.39 -2.29 5.98
CA LEU A 202 -19.82 -2.68 5.90
C LEU A 202 -20.70 -1.48 5.50
N LYS A 203 -20.35 -0.28 5.95
CA LYS A 203 -21.09 0.95 5.69
C LYS A 203 -20.82 1.50 4.29
N TRP A 204 -19.58 1.48 3.85
CA TRP A 204 -19.13 2.13 2.61
C TRP A 204 -18.76 1.12 1.53
N PRO A 205 -19.51 1.08 0.41
CA PRO A 205 -19.27 0.10 -0.66
C PRO A 205 -17.88 0.17 -1.28
N ASN A 206 -17.28 1.37 -1.37
CA ASN A 206 -16.00 1.59 -2.04
C ASN A 206 -14.81 1.67 -1.08
N LEU A 207 -14.99 1.26 0.17
CA LEU A 207 -13.89 1.14 1.13
C LEU A 207 -13.37 -0.31 1.16
N TYR A 208 -12.06 -0.46 1.02
CA TYR A 208 -11.33 -1.72 0.99
C TYR A 208 -10.20 -1.71 2.01
N TYR A 209 -9.71 -2.89 2.33
CA TYR A 209 -8.60 -3.10 3.25
C TYR A 209 -7.48 -3.87 2.55
N SER A 210 -6.23 -3.47 2.71
CA SER A 210 -5.07 -4.25 2.29
C SER A 210 -4.18 -4.64 3.46
N THR A 211 -3.53 -5.80 3.33
CA THR A 211 -2.79 -6.46 4.41
C THR A 211 -1.32 -6.07 4.49
N SER A 212 -0.91 -4.98 3.87
CA SER A 212 0.49 -4.55 3.82
C SER A 212 1.14 -4.42 5.21
N ALA A 213 2.43 -4.69 5.27
CA ALA A 213 3.30 -4.56 6.43
C ALA A 213 3.08 -5.59 7.56
N PHE A 214 2.16 -6.52 7.42
CA PHE A 214 1.94 -7.60 8.39
C PHE A 214 2.44 -8.93 7.85
N ALA A 215 3.23 -9.65 8.64
CA ALA A 215 3.41 -11.08 8.39
C ALA A 215 2.05 -11.76 8.61
N PRO A 216 1.61 -12.70 7.74
CA PRO A 216 0.24 -13.21 7.76
C PRO A 216 -0.20 -13.83 9.08
N LYS A 217 0.72 -14.37 9.87
CA LYS A 217 0.37 -14.88 11.21
C LYS A 217 -0.17 -13.80 12.17
N TYR A 218 0.04 -12.53 11.84
CA TYR A 218 -0.44 -11.39 12.61
C TYR A 218 -1.65 -10.71 11.97
N TYR A 219 -2.23 -11.28 10.93
CA TYR A 219 -3.45 -10.74 10.36
C TYR A 219 -4.52 -10.66 11.44
N PRO A 220 -5.19 -9.50 11.60
CA PRO A 220 -6.17 -9.32 12.65
C PRO A 220 -7.34 -10.31 12.52
N LYS A 221 -7.75 -10.91 13.64
CA LYS A 221 -8.87 -11.85 13.65
C LYS A 221 -10.15 -11.22 13.09
N ALA A 222 -10.42 -9.95 13.41
CA ALA A 222 -11.58 -9.23 12.90
C ALA A 222 -11.60 -9.17 11.36
N ILE A 223 -10.43 -9.02 10.73
CA ILE A 223 -10.32 -8.99 9.27
C ILE A 223 -10.52 -10.37 8.66
N ILE A 224 -9.96 -11.41 9.27
CA ILE A 224 -10.16 -12.80 8.82
C ILE A 224 -11.65 -13.17 8.93
N ASP A 225 -12.28 -12.89 10.05
CA ASP A 225 -13.70 -13.18 10.28
C ASP A 225 -14.59 -12.40 9.29
N TYR A 226 -14.24 -11.14 9.02
CA TYR A 226 -14.96 -10.33 8.04
C TYR A 226 -14.81 -10.90 6.61
N ALA A 227 -13.62 -11.23 6.19
CA ALA A 227 -13.37 -11.84 4.87
C ALA A 227 -14.15 -13.16 4.70
N ASN A 228 -14.21 -13.97 5.77
CA ASN A 228 -14.90 -15.26 5.77
C ASN A 228 -16.43 -15.16 5.81
N THR A 229 -16.99 -13.98 6.03
CA THR A 229 -18.45 -13.78 6.17
C THR A 229 -19.00 -12.82 5.12
N ARG A 230 -18.75 -11.53 5.24
CA ARG A 230 -19.34 -10.51 4.36
C ARG A 230 -18.31 -9.74 3.52
N GLY A 231 -17.04 -9.88 3.83
CA GLY A 231 -15.96 -9.06 3.29
C GLY A 231 -15.03 -9.76 2.30
N ALA A 232 -15.42 -10.89 1.73
CA ALA A 232 -14.57 -11.62 0.77
C ALA A 232 -14.11 -10.73 -0.41
N ASP A 233 -14.96 -9.80 -0.84
CA ASP A 233 -14.68 -8.87 -1.94
C ASP A 233 -13.97 -7.58 -1.51
N LYS A 234 -13.62 -7.44 -0.22
CA LYS A 234 -13.13 -6.19 0.38
C LYS A 234 -11.69 -6.24 0.89
N VAL A 235 -11.14 -7.43 1.07
CA VAL A 235 -9.80 -7.62 1.61
C VAL A 235 -8.84 -7.97 0.48
N ILE A 236 -7.75 -7.20 0.38
CA ILE A 236 -6.78 -7.25 -0.71
C ILE A 236 -5.43 -7.66 -0.16
N TYR A 237 -4.76 -8.59 -0.84
CA TYR A 237 -3.39 -8.96 -0.50
C TYR A 237 -2.42 -7.81 -0.81
N ALA A 238 -1.59 -7.53 0.16
CA ALA A 238 -0.39 -6.72 0.01
C ALA A 238 0.72 -7.32 0.87
N GLY A 239 1.90 -7.44 0.31
CA GLY A 239 3.10 -7.85 1.03
C GLY A 239 3.80 -6.67 1.70
N TYR A 240 5.11 -6.73 1.75
CA TYR A 240 5.99 -5.63 2.16
C TYR A 240 7.44 -5.95 1.74
N PHE A 241 7.57 -6.72 0.69
CA PHE A 241 8.88 -7.10 0.14
C PHE A 241 9.48 -5.94 -0.68
N PRO A 242 10.74 -5.66 -0.56
CA PRO A 242 11.73 -6.18 0.40
C PRO A 242 11.91 -5.27 1.62
N ILE A 243 11.02 -4.30 1.83
CA ILE A 243 11.18 -3.21 2.80
C ILE A 243 11.28 -3.74 4.22
N GLY A 244 10.33 -4.60 4.63
CA GLY A 244 10.30 -5.15 5.98
C GLY A 244 10.17 -6.67 6.06
N LEU A 245 9.74 -7.33 4.98
CA LEU A 245 9.44 -8.75 4.96
C LEU A 245 10.01 -9.42 3.70
N SER A 246 10.51 -10.65 3.84
CA SER A 246 10.77 -11.51 2.69
C SER A 246 9.48 -12.16 2.19
N LEU A 247 9.40 -12.46 0.90
CA LEU A 247 8.26 -13.20 0.35
C LEU A 247 8.17 -14.60 0.91
N GLU A 248 9.29 -15.25 1.18
CA GLU A 248 9.32 -16.56 1.82
C GLU A 248 8.63 -16.55 3.19
N ARG A 249 8.91 -15.55 4.01
CA ARG A 249 8.23 -15.38 5.31
C ARG A 249 6.73 -15.19 5.13
N ILE A 250 6.33 -14.33 4.21
CA ILE A 250 4.92 -14.05 3.94
C ILE A 250 4.22 -15.33 3.50
N MET A 251 4.76 -16.03 2.52
CA MET A 251 4.11 -17.21 1.94
C MET A 251 4.12 -18.41 2.88
N THR A 252 5.12 -18.53 3.75
CA THR A 252 5.15 -19.57 4.80
C THR A 252 4.04 -19.30 5.83
N ASP A 253 3.96 -18.09 6.36
CA ASP A 253 2.93 -17.72 7.34
C ASP A 253 1.51 -17.79 6.74
N MET A 254 1.37 -17.57 5.42
CA MET A 254 0.09 -17.58 4.70
C MET A 254 -0.62 -18.94 4.82
N GLN A 255 0.14 -20.02 4.95
CA GLN A 255 -0.40 -21.38 5.04
C GLN A 255 -1.26 -21.60 6.30
N ASP A 256 -1.02 -20.80 7.34
CA ASP A 256 -1.73 -20.90 8.62
C ASP A 256 -2.91 -19.90 8.72
N VAL A 257 -3.15 -19.10 7.70
CA VAL A 257 -4.28 -18.15 7.69
C VAL A 257 -5.58 -18.91 7.38
N SER A 258 -6.57 -18.75 8.24
CA SER A 258 -7.83 -19.49 8.18
C SER A 258 -8.90 -18.83 7.31
N PHE A 259 -8.52 -18.42 6.09
CA PHE A 259 -9.52 -18.05 5.09
C PHE A 259 -10.23 -19.27 4.54
N LYS A 260 -11.51 -19.11 4.21
CA LYS A 260 -12.28 -20.11 3.47
C LYS A 260 -11.76 -20.24 2.02
N ASP A 261 -12.00 -21.38 1.40
CA ASP A 261 -11.49 -21.67 0.06
C ASP A 261 -11.95 -20.66 -0.99
N ASP A 262 -13.18 -20.16 -0.90
CA ASP A 262 -13.74 -19.16 -1.81
C ASP A 262 -13.20 -17.73 -1.58
N VAL A 263 -12.57 -17.47 -0.45
CA VAL A 263 -11.93 -16.17 -0.14
C VAL A 263 -10.55 -16.06 -0.80
N TRP A 264 -9.79 -17.13 -0.88
CA TRP A 264 -8.41 -17.11 -1.36
C TRP A 264 -8.24 -16.48 -2.76
N PRO A 265 -8.99 -16.86 -3.79
CA PRO A 265 -8.82 -16.24 -5.12
C PRO A 265 -9.13 -14.75 -5.11
N LYS A 266 -10.12 -14.34 -4.34
CA LYS A 266 -10.51 -12.93 -4.22
C LYS A 266 -9.44 -12.13 -3.51
N PHE A 267 -8.95 -12.63 -2.37
CA PHE A 267 -7.90 -12.00 -1.57
C PHE A 267 -6.58 -11.88 -2.35
N LEU A 268 -6.14 -12.95 -3.01
CA LEU A 268 -4.85 -12.99 -3.67
C LEU A 268 -4.83 -12.30 -5.04
N SER A 269 -5.96 -12.14 -5.70
CA SER A 269 -5.97 -11.65 -7.09
C SER A 269 -7.17 -10.81 -7.48
N GLU A 270 -8.39 -11.33 -7.34
CA GLU A 270 -9.58 -10.75 -7.99
C GLU A 270 -9.91 -9.36 -7.46
N ASN A 271 -9.83 -9.14 -6.14
CA ASN A 271 -10.13 -7.84 -5.54
C ASN A 271 -9.14 -6.77 -5.98
N ALA A 272 -7.85 -7.08 -6.04
CA ALA A 272 -6.82 -6.17 -6.53
C ALA A 272 -7.05 -5.83 -8.02
N ARG A 273 -7.34 -6.82 -8.85
CA ARG A 273 -7.61 -6.60 -10.28
C ARG A 273 -8.80 -5.69 -10.49
N LYS A 274 -9.85 -5.87 -9.70
CA LYS A 274 -11.04 -5.03 -9.76
C LYS A 274 -10.73 -3.58 -9.42
N VAL A 275 -10.07 -3.30 -8.30
CA VAL A 275 -9.79 -1.92 -7.87
C VAL A 275 -8.75 -1.22 -8.73
N LEU A 276 -7.77 -1.96 -9.25
CA LEU A 276 -6.72 -1.43 -10.12
C LEU A 276 -7.12 -1.43 -11.60
N LYS A 277 -8.26 -2.05 -11.94
CA LYS A 277 -8.74 -2.18 -13.34
C LYS A 277 -7.69 -2.81 -14.27
N ILE A 278 -7.02 -3.83 -13.77
CA ILE A 278 -6.12 -4.66 -14.56
C ILE A 278 -6.82 -5.95 -14.97
N GLY A 279 -6.66 -6.35 -16.24
CA GLY A 279 -7.37 -7.50 -16.80
C GLY A 279 -7.06 -8.80 -16.04
N ASN A 280 -7.97 -9.77 -16.23
CA ASN A 280 -7.65 -11.15 -15.89
C ASN A 280 -6.60 -11.67 -16.88
N PRO A 281 -5.72 -12.57 -16.42
CA PRO A 281 -4.71 -13.17 -17.29
C PRO A 281 -5.33 -13.94 -18.43
#